data_93d9f2afa50c83f3cf11b3ecd190f8ee
#
_entry.id   93d9f2afa50c83f3cf11b3ecd190f8ee
#
_cell.length_a   1.000
_cell.length_b   1.000
_cell.length_c   1.000
_cell.angle_alpha   90.00
_cell.angle_beta   90.00
_cell.angle_gamma   90.00
#
_symmetry.space_group_name_H-M   'P 1'
#
loop_
_entity.id
_entity.type
_entity.pdbx_description
1 polymer ?
#
loop_
_entity_poly.entity_id
_entity_poly.type
_entity_poly.pdbx_seq_one_letter_code
_entity_poly.pdbx_strand_id
1 'polypeptide(L)'
;MICQVGIRARVNRRRSSYAVYVKSAEDVRNLLHIVGARRCVEDIEDVRAMKSVKNDVNRLVNAELANQGRSAGAAQRQLELIEQLKRLGLRDNLPRALADFCDLREAHPDLSLRDLGQAARPPLSKSALYHRVLRLEKLVADSSGKTQ
;
A
#
# COMPACT_ATOMS: atom_id res chain seq x y z
N MET A 1 -44.93 -13.66 3.52
CA MET A 1 -44.38 -14.40 4.68
C MET A 1 -42.91 -14.10 4.96
N ILE A 2 -41.97 -14.30 4.01
CA ILE A 2 -40.52 -14.01 4.28
C ILE A 2 -40.26 -12.53 4.65
N CYS A 3 -40.91 -11.58 3.99
CA CYS A 3 -40.77 -10.16 4.32
C CYS A 3 -41.40 -9.73 5.65
N GLN A 4 -42.37 -10.51 6.16
CA GLN A 4 -43.02 -10.23 7.45
C GLN A 4 -42.11 -10.54 8.66
N VAL A 5 -41.09 -11.36 8.46
CA VAL A 5 -40.06 -11.67 9.48
C VAL A 5 -38.77 -10.85 9.32
N GLY A 6 -38.83 -9.73 8.59
CA GLY A 6 -37.73 -8.79 8.45
C GLY A 6 -36.64 -9.22 7.46
N ILE A 7 -36.84 -10.28 6.68
CA ILE A 7 -35.86 -10.77 5.70
C ILE A 7 -36.09 -10.07 4.35
N ARG A 8 -35.03 -9.43 3.83
CA ARG A 8 -35.04 -8.75 2.52
C ARG A 8 -34.85 -9.78 1.39
N ALA A 9 -35.95 -10.25 0.82
CA ALA A 9 -35.95 -11.14 -0.34
C ALA A 9 -36.13 -10.35 -1.65
N ARG A 10 -35.56 -10.85 -2.74
CA ARG A 10 -35.76 -10.35 -4.10
C ARG A 10 -36.34 -11.43 -4.96
N VAL A 11 -37.18 -11.03 -5.94
CA VAL A 11 -37.79 -11.94 -6.89
C VAL A 11 -37.12 -11.72 -8.25
N ASN A 12 -36.74 -12.80 -8.90
CA ASN A 12 -36.25 -12.78 -10.28
C ASN A 12 -37.10 -13.73 -11.14
N ARG A 13 -37.52 -13.28 -12.32
CA ARG A 13 -38.26 -14.08 -13.28
C ARG A 13 -37.28 -14.88 -14.14
N ARG A 14 -37.41 -16.20 -14.15
CA ARG A 14 -36.64 -17.12 -15.01
C ARG A 14 -37.58 -17.84 -15.94
N ARG A 15 -37.55 -17.47 -17.24
CA ARG A 15 -38.40 -18.10 -18.29
C ARG A 15 -39.85 -18.23 -17.83
N SER A 16 -40.28 -19.44 -17.39
CA SER A 16 -41.62 -19.76 -16.96
C SER A 16 -41.84 -19.81 -15.43
N SER A 17 -40.82 -19.48 -14.63
CA SER A 17 -40.84 -19.55 -13.16
C SER A 17 -40.33 -18.27 -12.50
N TYR A 18 -40.71 -18.09 -11.24
CA TYR A 18 -40.18 -17.04 -10.37
C TYR A 18 -39.23 -17.66 -9.34
N ALA A 19 -38.04 -17.09 -9.21
CA ALA A 19 -37.09 -17.45 -8.16
C ALA A 19 -37.07 -16.34 -7.11
N VAL A 20 -37.24 -16.72 -5.85
CA VAL A 20 -37.05 -15.84 -4.70
C VAL A 20 -35.65 -16.09 -4.15
N TYR A 21 -34.88 -15.07 -3.94
CA TYR A 21 -33.52 -15.18 -3.38
C TYR A 21 -33.22 -14.12 -2.33
N VAL A 22 -32.39 -14.52 -1.39
CA VAL A 22 -31.86 -13.65 -0.33
C VAL A 22 -30.37 -13.40 -0.61
N LYS A 23 -29.94 -12.16 -0.58
CA LYS A 23 -28.57 -11.77 -0.97
C LYS A 23 -27.69 -11.40 0.21
N SER A 24 -28.28 -10.81 1.25
CA SER A 24 -27.56 -10.43 2.46
C SER A 24 -27.23 -11.68 3.29
N ALA A 25 -25.97 -11.80 3.72
CA ALA A 25 -25.56 -12.91 4.57
C ALA A 25 -26.27 -12.93 5.93
N GLU A 26 -26.64 -11.76 6.45
CA GLU A 26 -27.44 -11.64 7.67
C GLU A 26 -28.87 -12.16 7.47
N ASP A 27 -29.51 -11.77 6.36
CA ASP A 27 -30.84 -12.26 6.02
C ASP A 27 -30.83 -13.76 5.73
N VAL A 28 -29.79 -14.31 5.12
CA VAL A 28 -29.62 -15.77 4.92
C VAL A 28 -29.50 -16.47 6.28
N ARG A 29 -28.68 -15.97 7.20
CA ARG A 29 -28.57 -16.53 8.56
C ARG A 29 -29.92 -16.52 9.28
N ASN A 30 -30.61 -15.39 9.26
CA ASN A 30 -31.92 -15.27 9.89
C ASN A 30 -32.93 -16.25 9.28
N LEU A 31 -32.94 -16.44 7.96
CA LEU A 31 -33.77 -17.42 7.28
C LEU A 31 -33.45 -18.85 7.76
N LEU A 32 -32.17 -19.21 7.83
CA LEU A 32 -31.74 -20.54 8.28
C LEU A 32 -32.08 -20.78 9.75
N HIS A 33 -32.03 -19.78 10.61
CA HIS A 33 -32.51 -19.87 11.98
C HIS A 33 -34.02 -20.15 12.05
N ILE A 34 -34.80 -19.44 11.24
CA ILE A 34 -36.26 -19.61 11.19
C ILE A 34 -36.64 -20.99 10.70
N VAL A 35 -35.93 -21.56 9.72
CA VAL A 35 -36.22 -22.92 9.21
C VAL A 35 -35.56 -24.03 10.05
N GLY A 36 -34.84 -23.69 11.13
CA GLY A 36 -34.23 -24.64 12.04
C GLY A 36 -32.96 -25.31 11.51
N ALA A 37 -32.35 -24.79 10.46
CA ALA A 37 -31.15 -25.33 9.81
C ALA A 37 -29.85 -24.92 10.54
N ARG A 38 -29.69 -25.30 11.82
CA ARG A 38 -28.59 -24.86 12.69
C ARG A 38 -27.20 -25.18 12.15
N ARG A 39 -26.99 -26.41 11.63
CA ARG A 39 -25.70 -26.81 11.03
C ARG A 39 -25.30 -25.90 9.87
N CYS A 40 -26.25 -25.55 9.01
CA CYS A 40 -25.97 -24.62 7.90
C CYS A 40 -25.61 -23.20 8.38
N VAL A 41 -26.09 -22.79 9.55
CA VAL A 41 -25.66 -21.49 10.16
C VAL A 41 -24.22 -21.56 10.57
N GLU A 42 -23.80 -22.61 11.28
CA GLU A 42 -22.41 -22.84 11.70
C GLU A 42 -21.46 -22.88 10.50
N ASP A 43 -21.81 -23.68 9.47
CA ASP A 43 -21.01 -23.75 8.22
C ASP A 43 -20.84 -22.37 7.54
N ILE A 44 -21.89 -21.54 7.52
CA ILE A 44 -21.83 -20.19 6.94
C ILE A 44 -20.95 -19.27 7.78
N GLU A 45 -21.04 -19.36 9.10
CA GLU A 45 -20.21 -18.55 10.00
C GLU A 45 -18.73 -18.90 9.88
N ASP A 46 -18.37 -20.17 9.78
CA ASP A 46 -17.01 -20.64 9.54
C ASP A 46 -16.47 -20.14 8.21
N VAL A 47 -17.25 -20.28 7.12
CA VAL A 47 -16.85 -19.77 5.80
C VAL A 47 -16.68 -18.25 5.81
N ARG A 48 -17.51 -17.51 6.56
CA ARG A 48 -17.36 -16.04 6.69
C ARG A 48 -16.14 -15.67 7.47
N ALA A 49 -15.83 -16.36 8.57
CA ALA A 49 -14.63 -16.14 9.37
C ALA A 49 -13.38 -16.38 8.52
N MET A 50 -13.32 -17.49 7.78
CA MET A 50 -12.20 -17.77 6.87
C MET A 50 -12.06 -16.73 5.75
N LYS A 51 -13.16 -16.27 5.17
CA LYS A 51 -13.14 -15.21 4.14
C LYS A 51 -12.67 -13.87 4.72
N SER A 52 -13.05 -13.53 5.95
CA SER A 52 -12.59 -12.31 6.62
C SER A 52 -11.08 -12.34 6.81
N VAL A 53 -10.54 -13.41 7.39
CA VAL A 53 -9.10 -13.60 7.59
C VAL A 53 -8.35 -13.51 6.25
N LYS A 54 -8.83 -14.22 5.22
CA LYS A 54 -8.22 -14.17 3.88
C LYS A 54 -8.22 -12.74 3.30
N ASN A 55 -9.31 -11.99 3.47
CA ASN A 55 -9.40 -10.62 2.98
C ASN A 55 -8.46 -9.68 3.75
N ASP A 56 -8.28 -9.88 5.05
CA ASP A 56 -7.38 -9.07 5.88
C ASP A 56 -5.92 -9.36 5.52
N VAL A 57 -5.55 -10.63 5.32
CA VAL A 57 -4.22 -11.03 4.83
C VAL A 57 -3.96 -10.44 3.45
N ASN A 58 -4.90 -10.55 2.52
CA ASN A 58 -4.74 -9.97 1.18
C ASN A 58 -4.56 -8.45 1.22
N ARG A 59 -5.31 -7.74 2.08
CA ARG A 59 -5.16 -6.30 2.28
C ARG A 59 -3.76 -5.95 2.82
N LEU A 60 -3.27 -6.71 3.80
CA LEU A 60 -1.94 -6.52 4.37
C LEU A 60 -0.84 -6.74 3.32
N VAL A 61 -0.92 -7.84 2.59
CA VAL A 61 0.04 -8.17 1.52
C VAL A 61 0.04 -7.09 0.43
N ASN A 62 -1.14 -6.67 -0.03
CA ASN A 62 -1.25 -5.63 -1.06
C ASN A 62 -0.70 -4.28 -0.57
N ALA A 63 -0.94 -3.93 0.71
CA ALA A 63 -0.38 -2.72 1.30
C ALA A 63 1.15 -2.77 1.38
N GLU A 64 1.71 -3.92 1.75
CA GLU A 64 3.17 -4.11 1.83
C GLU A 64 3.82 -4.05 0.44
N LEU A 65 3.26 -4.75 -0.55
CA LEU A 65 3.74 -4.68 -1.94
C LEU A 65 3.70 -3.25 -2.49
N ALA A 66 2.62 -2.51 -2.21
CA ALA A 66 2.51 -1.11 -2.62
C ALA A 66 3.55 -0.21 -1.90
N ASN A 67 3.85 -0.48 -0.63
CA ASN A 67 4.90 0.22 0.11
C ASN A 67 6.29 -0.07 -0.45
N GLN A 68 6.59 -1.34 -0.73
CA GLN A 68 7.86 -1.75 -1.35
C GLN A 68 8.04 -1.10 -2.72
N GLY A 69 7.01 -1.13 -3.58
CA GLY A 69 7.07 -0.50 -4.90
C GLY A 69 7.30 1.01 -4.83
N ARG A 70 6.64 1.71 -3.90
CA ARG A 70 6.88 3.16 -3.68
C ARG A 70 8.29 3.44 -3.17
N SER A 71 8.81 2.60 -2.28
CA SER A 71 10.15 2.72 -1.72
C SER A 71 11.22 2.51 -2.80
N ALA A 72 11.10 1.45 -3.59
CA ALA A 72 12.01 1.15 -4.69
C ALA A 72 12.01 2.26 -5.75
N GLY A 73 10.83 2.74 -6.16
CA GLY A 73 10.73 3.86 -7.09
C GLY A 73 11.33 5.17 -6.54
N ALA A 74 11.22 5.42 -5.23
CA ALA A 74 11.86 6.57 -4.60
C ALA A 74 13.39 6.42 -4.57
N ALA A 75 13.90 5.23 -4.27
CA ALA A 75 15.33 4.93 -4.26
C ALA A 75 15.93 5.12 -5.66
N GLN A 76 15.26 4.62 -6.69
CA GLN A 76 15.67 4.78 -8.08
C GLN A 76 15.76 6.27 -8.49
N ARG A 77 14.74 7.08 -8.17
CA ARG A 77 14.78 8.53 -8.44
C ARG A 77 15.93 9.24 -7.73
N GLN A 78 16.28 8.80 -6.52
CA GLN A 78 17.42 9.36 -5.78
C GLN A 78 18.76 9.02 -6.43
N LEU A 79 18.91 7.82 -6.96
CA LEU A 79 20.10 7.44 -7.73
C LEU A 79 20.20 8.25 -9.03
N GLU A 80 19.10 8.42 -9.75
CA GLU A 80 19.03 9.26 -10.95
C GLU A 80 19.42 10.72 -10.65
N LEU A 81 18.96 11.25 -9.50
CA LEU A 81 19.34 12.58 -9.01
C LEU A 81 20.84 12.69 -8.74
N ILE A 82 21.43 11.67 -8.13
CA ILE A 82 22.88 11.62 -7.87
C ILE A 82 23.67 11.60 -9.20
N GLU A 83 23.21 10.81 -10.16
CA GLU A 83 23.83 10.79 -11.49
C GLU A 83 23.70 12.14 -12.24
N GLN A 84 22.59 12.86 -12.05
CA GLN A 84 22.44 14.22 -12.56
C GLN A 84 23.44 15.19 -11.91
N LEU A 85 23.62 15.11 -10.60
CA LEU A 85 24.61 15.91 -9.87
C LEU A 85 26.04 15.67 -10.36
N LYS A 86 26.40 14.42 -10.66
CA LYS A 86 27.70 14.08 -11.25
C LYS A 86 27.86 14.69 -12.63
N ARG A 87 26.86 14.54 -13.49
CA ARG A 87 26.90 15.13 -14.86
C ARG A 87 27.01 16.64 -14.87
N LEU A 88 26.43 17.32 -13.88
CA LEU A 88 26.51 18.77 -13.73
C LEU A 88 27.80 19.24 -13.01
N GLY A 89 28.70 18.33 -12.61
CA GLY A 89 29.91 18.65 -11.86
C GLY A 89 29.66 19.21 -10.45
N LEU A 90 28.44 19.01 -9.92
CA LEU A 90 28.07 19.53 -8.61
C LEU A 90 28.42 18.58 -7.46
N ARG A 91 28.71 17.30 -7.78
CA ARG A 91 28.93 16.24 -6.77
C ARG A 91 30.06 16.54 -5.82
N ASP A 92 31.17 17.08 -6.35
CA ASP A 92 32.42 17.33 -5.60
C ASP A 92 32.33 18.58 -4.70
N ASN A 93 31.39 19.47 -4.97
CA ASN A 93 31.20 20.72 -4.24
C ASN A 93 29.98 20.67 -3.28
N LEU A 94 29.43 19.47 -3.00
CA LEU A 94 28.34 19.34 -2.08
C LEU A 94 28.72 19.57 -0.63
N PRO A 95 27.89 20.23 0.18
CA PRO A 95 28.05 20.21 1.63
C PRO A 95 28.15 18.78 2.15
N ARG A 96 29.04 18.53 3.12
CA ARG A 96 29.35 17.21 3.64
C ARG A 96 28.13 16.35 3.92
N ALA A 97 27.10 16.92 4.57
CA ALA A 97 25.89 16.17 4.89
C ALA A 97 25.12 15.67 3.64
N LEU A 98 25.20 16.39 2.51
CA LEU A 98 24.57 15.96 1.25
C LEU A 98 25.47 14.94 0.53
N ALA A 99 26.80 15.12 0.59
CA ALA A 99 27.76 14.16 0.08
C ALA A 99 27.60 12.80 0.79
N ASP A 100 27.58 12.80 2.12
CA ASP A 100 27.36 11.59 2.94
C ASP A 100 26.06 10.86 2.59
N PHE A 101 24.98 11.61 2.27
CA PHE A 101 23.72 10.99 1.81
C PHE A 101 23.90 10.30 0.45
N CYS A 102 24.59 10.94 -0.49
CA CYS A 102 24.82 10.36 -1.81
C CYS A 102 25.64 9.07 -1.70
N ASP A 103 26.74 9.08 -0.94
CA ASP A 103 27.58 7.89 -0.72
C ASP A 103 26.78 6.76 -0.07
N LEU A 104 25.98 7.09 0.93
CA LEU A 104 25.14 6.12 1.64
C LEU A 104 24.08 5.52 0.71
N ARG A 105 23.47 6.31 -0.19
CA ARG A 105 22.47 5.83 -1.16
C ARG A 105 23.11 4.95 -2.23
N GLU A 106 24.29 5.31 -2.72
CA GLU A 106 25.02 4.51 -3.70
C GLU A 106 25.49 3.18 -3.12
N ALA A 107 25.90 3.17 -1.84
CA ALA A 107 26.25 1.94 -1.13
C ALA A 107 25.04 1.02 -0.86
N HIS A 108 23.84 1.58 -0.76
CA HIS A 108 22.61 0.88 -0.42
C HIS A 108 21.45 1.27 -1.35
N PRO A 109 21.47 0.84 -2.63
CA PRO A 109 20.52 1.30 -3.66
C PRO A 109 19.07 0.91 -3.37
N ASP A 110 18.84 -0.22 -2.69
CA ASP A 110 17.51 -0.81 -2.53
C ASP A 110 16.82 -0.45 -1.20
N LEU A 111 17.56 0.12 -0.25
CA LEU A 111 17.01 0.42 1.07
C LEU A 111 15.97 1.54 1.02
N SER A 112 14.91 1.40 1.83
CA SER A 112 14.00 2.52 2.08
C SER A 112 14.73 3.67 2.77
N LEU A 113 14.21 4.92 2.70
CA LEU A 113 14.80 6.04 3.45
C LEU A 113 14.84 5.80 4.97
N ARG A 114 13.92 5.00 5.50
CA ARG A 114 13.91 4.63 6.92
C ARG A 114 15.11 3.73 7.25
N ASP A 115 15.28 2.67 6.47
CA ASP A 115 16.35 1.68 6.70
C ASP A 115 17.72 2.29 6.36
N LEU A 116 17.77 3.14 5.33
CA LEU A 116 18.96 3.94 5.01
C LEU A 116 19.37 4.85 6.17
N GLY A 117 18.38 5.46 6.86
CA GLY A 117 18.65 6.26 8.06
C GLY A 117 19.23 5.45 9.21
N GLN A 118 18.80 4.20 9.36
CA GLN A 118 19.36 3.30 10.37
C GLN A 118 20.79 2.84 10.02
N ALA A 119 21.11 2.72 8.75
CA ALA A 119 22.46 2.38 8.26
C ALA A 119 23.46 3.54 8.39
N ALA A 120 22.98 4.77 8.52
CA ALA A 120 23.83 5.96 8.69
C ALA A 120 24.57 5.95 10.05
N ARG A 121 25.74 6.58 10.11
CA ARG A 121 26.53 6.73 11.34
C ARG A 121 26.90 8.20 11.55
N PRO A 122 26.33 8.88 12.56
CA PRO A 122 25.28 8.40 13.48
C PRO A 122 23.95 8.16 12.75
N PRO A 123 23.01 7.33 13.32
CA PRO A 123 21.73 7.07 12.72
C PRO A 123 20.92 8.35 12.49
N LEU A 124 20.18 8.39 11.37
CA LEU A 124 19.40 9.54 10.94
C LEU A 124 17.93 9.20 10.80
N SER A 125 17.05 10.16 11.09
CA SER A 125 15.63 9.97 10.85
C SER A 125 15.30 10.01 9.36
N LYS A 126 14.19 9.33 8.98
CA LYS A 126 13.63 9.40 7.62
C LYS A 126 13.43 10.85 7.16
N SER A 127 12.93 11.72 8.06
CA SER A 127 12.70 13.13 7.75
C SER A 127 14.00 13.88 7.47
N ALA A 128 15.06 13.62 8.24
CA ALA A 128 16.36 14.23 8.01
C ALA A 128 16.93 13.86 6.62
N LEU A 129 16.83 12.58 6.23
CA LEU A 129 17.24 12.14 4.89
C LEU A 129 16.35 12.73 3.80
N TYR A 130 15.04 12.80 4.01
CA TYR A 130 14.11 13.41 3.07
C TYR A 130 14.45 14.89 2.80
N HIS A 131 14.76 15.65 3.83
CA HIS A 131 15.21 17.03 3.67
C HIS A 131 16.53 17.15 2.88
N ARG A 132 17.44 16.18 2.99
CA ARG A 132 18.64 16.14 2.15
C ARG A 132 18.31 15.93 0.68
N VAL A 133 17.37 15.01 0.38
CA VAL A 133 16.87 14.79 -1.00
C VAL A 133 16.30 16.08 -1.57
N LEU A 134 15.39 16.76 -0.86
CA LEU A 134 14.80 18.02 -1.31
C LEU A 134 15.87 19.11 -1.60
N ARG A 135 16.93 19.17 -0.79
CA ARG A 135 18.03 20.12 -1.04
C ARG A 135 18.84 19.77 -2.28
N LEU A 136 19.06 18.48 -2.55
CA LEU A 136 19.73 18.02 -3.78
C LEU A 136 18.87 18.32 -5.02
N GLU A 137 17.57 18.06 -4.97
CA GLU A 137 16.62 18.40 -6.04
C GLU A 137 16.66 19.90 -6.36
N LYS A 138 16.67 20.74 -5.33
CA LYS A 138 16.77 22.18 -5.49
C LYS A 138 18.09 22.60 -6.15
N LEU A 139 19.22 22.02 -5.77
CA LEU A 139 20.51 22.31 -6.37
C LEU A 139 20.55 21.98 -7.88
N VAL A 140 19.96 20.86 -8.26
CA VAL A 140 19.85 20.48 -9.68
C VAL A 140 18.95 21.45 -10.44
N ALA A 141 17.78 21.81 -9.87
CA ALA A 141 16.86 22.76 -10.49
C ALA A 141 17.50 24.14 -10.68
N ASP A 142 18.18 24.67 -9.66
CA ASP A 142 18.86 25.98 -9.70
C ASP A 142 20.01 26.01 -10.75
N SER A 143 20.68 24.87 -10.96
CA SER A 143 21.74 24.74 -11.95
C SER A 143 21.22 24.61 -13.38
N SER A 144 20.08 23.93 -13.56
CA SER A 144 19.45 23.80 -14.88
C SER A 144 18.84 25.11 -15.38
N GLY A 145 18.40 25.99 -14.46
CA GLY A 145 17.86 27.32 -14.80
C GLY A 145 18.90 28.39 -15.15
N LYS A 146 20.19 28.12 -14.92
CA LYS A 146 21.30 29.06 -15.25
C LYS A 146 21.93 28.84 -16.62
N THR A 147 21.46 27.84 -17.36
CA THR A 147 22.03 27.47 -18.68
C THR A 147 21.15 27.95 -19.85
N GLN A 148 20.22 28.90 -19.61
CA GLN A 148 19.48 29.61 -20.68
C GLN A 148 19.91 31.04 -20.79
#